data_8f591feebe9e679b464274cace0f9e20
#
_entry.id   8f591feebe9e679b464274cace0f9e20
#
_cell.length_a   1.000
_cell.length_b   1.000
_cell.length_c   1.000
_cell.angle_alpha   90.00
_cell.angle_beta   90.00
_cell.angle_gamma   90.00
#
_symmetry.space_group_name_H-M   'P 1'
#
loop_
_entity.id
_entity.type
_entity.pdbx_description
1 polymer ?
#
loop_
_entity_poly.entity_id
_entity_poly.type
_entity_poly.pdbx_seq_one_letter_code
_entity_poly.pdbx_strand_id
1 'polypeptide(L)'
;RKAQEAWLAVQLEQKATKQEILTYYINKVYMSNGNYGMQTAAQNYYGKDLKDLSLPQLALLAGMPQAPNQYDPYSHPEAAQERRNLVLSEMKGEHYITAEQYEKAINTPITDGLQSLKSANTYPPHMDNYLKEVIEQVEQETGYNLLTTGMEVYTNVDSNVQQRLWDIYNTDEYVNYPDDELQVASTIVDVTNGKVIAQLGARHQSSNVSFGINQAVETNRDWGSTMKPITDYAPALEYGIYDSTAAMVRDVPYNYPGTDTPVYNWDKSYFGNITLQYALQQSRNVPAVETLDKVGLDRAKTFLNGLGIDYPSIHYANAISSNTTE
;
A
#
# COMPACT_ATOMS: atom_id res chain seq x y z
N ARG A 1 11.48 16.04 -15.87
CA ARG A 1 10.19 16.26 -15.23
C ARG A 1 9.80 17.74 -15.27
N LYS A 2 10.56 18.70 -14.66
CA LYS A 2 10.22 20.13 -14.64
C LYS A 2 10.12 20.78 -16.01
N ALA A 3 10.98 20.42 -16.97
CA ALA A 3 10.90 20.89 -18.33
C ALA A 3 9.63 20.38 -19.07
N GLN A 4 9.21 19.15 -18.81
CA GLN A 4 7.96 18.60 -19.33
C GLN A 4 6.73 19.29 -18.73
N GLU A 5 6.74 19.55 -17.41
CA GLU A 5 5.68 20.32 -16.74
C GLU A 5 5.53 21.71 -17.35
N ALA A 6 6.65 22.44 -17.57
CA ALA A 6 6.64 23.77 -18.20
C ALA A 6 6.08 23.73 -19.62
N TRP A 7 6.49 22.74 -20.42
CA TRP A 7 6.00 22.59 -21.79
C TRP A 7 4.49 22.30 -21.86
N LEU A 8 4.01 21.40 -20.97
CA LEU A 8 2.59 21.08 -20.86
C LEU A 8 1.76 22.30 -20.39
N ALA A 9 2.30 23.11 -19.46
CA ALA A 9 1.65 24.32 -18.99
C ALA A 9 1.45 25.32 -20.14
N VAL A 10 2.47 25.55 -20.99
CA VAL A 10 2.36 26.40 -22.17
C VAL A 10 1.31 25.86 -23.15
N GLN A 11 1.27 24.54 -23.38
CA GLN A 11 0.25 23.95 -24.24
C GLN A 11 -1.17 24.12 -23.68
N LEU A 12 -1.32 24.00 -22.35
CA LEU A 12 -2.61 24.17 -21.68
C LEU A 12 -3.10 25.61 -21.80
N GLU A 13 -2.23 26.61 -21.61
CA GLU A 13 -2.58 28.04 -21.82
C GLU A 13 -2.99 28.38 -23.24
N GLN A 14 -2.50 27.63 -24.23
CA GLN A 14 -2.94 27.80 -25.63
C GLN A 14 -4.33 27.21 -25.92
N LYS A 15 -4.79 26.26 -25.09
CA LYS A 15 -6.03 25.49 -25.32
C LYS A 15 -7.16 25.84 -24.36
N ALA A 16 -6.86 26.46 -23.23
CA ALA A 16 -7.83 26.77 -22.19
C ALA A 16 -7.61 28.20 -21.67
N THR A 17 -8.69 28.87 -21.30
CA THR A 17 -8.65 30.18 -20.64
C THR A 17 -8.10 30.02 -19.20
N LYS A 18 -7.59 31.12 -18.64
CA LYS A 18 -7.13 31.14 -17.24
C LYS A 18 -8.21 30.66 -16.26
N GLN A 19 -9.48 31.00 -16.56
CA GLN A 19 -10.60 30.60 -15.72
C GLN A 19 -10.85 29.09 -15.79
N GLU A 20 -10.77 28.50 -16.96
CA GLU A 20 -10.89 27.05 -17.13
C GLU A 20 -9.73 26.32 -16.45
N ILE A 21 -8.49 26.82 -16.62
CA ILE A 21 -7.30 26.24 -15.93
C ILE A 21 -7.48 26.28 -14.41
N LEU A 22 -7.91 27.42 -13.86
CA LEU A 22 -8.17 27.56 -12.45
C LEU A 22 -9.30 26.61 -11.99
N THR A 23 -10.36 26.50 -12.78
CA THR A 23 -11.48 25.59 -12.50
C THR A 23 -11.01 24.13 -12.45
N TYR A 24 -10.18 23.71 -13.39
CA TYR A 24 -9.58 22.38 -13.38
C TYR A 24 -8.72 22.15 -12.14
N TYR A 25 -7.90 23.14 -11.77
CA TYR A 25 -7.04 23.07 -10.60
C TYR A 25 -7.84 22.93 -9.31
N ILE A 26 -8.80 23.82 -9.03
CA ILE A 26 -9.59 23.83 -7.80
C ILE A 26 -10.49 22.59 -7.66
N ASN A 27 -10.84 21.94 -8.77
CA ASN A 27 -11.63 20.71 -8.77
C ASN A 27 -10.80 19.44 -8.55
N LYS A 28 -9.46 19.51 -8.71
CA LYS A 28 -8.59 18.32 -8.62
C LYS A 28 -7.53 18.38 -7.51
N VAL A 29 -7.28 19.55 -6.96
CA VAL A 29 -6.23 19.73 -5.95
C VAL A 29 -6.54 18.94 -4.69
N TYR A 30 -5.51 18.27 -4.14
CA TYR A 30 -5.62 17.56 -2.88
C TYR A 30 -5.74 18.53 -1.70
N MET A 31 -6.66 18.28 -0.78
CA MET A 31 -7.09 19.16 0.29
C MET A 31 -7.04 18.53 1.69
N SER A 32 -6.18 17.51 1.90
CA SER A 32 -6.11 16.71 3.12
C SER A 32 -7.35 15.84 3.38
N ASN A 33 -7.25 14.91 4.34
CA ASN A 33 -8.34 14.03 4.78
C ASN A 33 -9.09 13.33 3.62
N GLY A 34 -8.35 12.90 2.59
CA GLY A 34 -8.92 12.22 1.42
C GLY A 34 -9.75 13.11 0.48
N ASN A 35 -9.75 14.43 0.69
CA ASN A 35 -10.51 15.35 -0.14
C ASN A 35 -9.74 15.77 -1.38
N TYR A 36 -10.34 15.61 -2.55
CA TYR A 36 -9.86 16.13 -3.82
C TYR A 36 -10.85 17.15 -4.36
N GLY A 37 -10.34 18.35 -4.62
CA GLY A 37 -11.12 19.52 -5.01
C GLY A 37 -11.68 20.33 -3.84
N MET A 38 -11.70 21.66 -4.04
CA MET A 38 -12.13 22.61 -3.00
C MET A 38 -13.62 22.52 -2.67
N GLN A 39 -14.46 22.14 -3.64
CA GLN A 39 -15.89 21.92 -3.39
C GLN A 39 -16.11 20.73 -2.44
N THR A 40 -15.40 19.62 -2.66
CA THR A 40 -15.45 18.45 -1.79
C THR A 40 -14.95 18.80 -0.40
N ALA A 41 -13.85 19.53 -0.29
CA ALA A 41 -13.32 20.00 0.98
C ALA A 41 -14.32 20.94 1.72
N ALA A 42 -14.98 21.84 1.01
CA ALA A 42 -16.02 22.71 1.58
C ALA A 42 -17.17 21.92 2.19
N GLN A 43 -17.65 20.89 1.49
CA GLN A 43 -18.72 20.01 1.96
C GLN A 43 -18.27 19.17 3.16
N ASN A 44 -17.08 18.61 3.13
CA ASN A 44 -16.60 17.73 4.20
C ASN A 44 -16.17 18.50 5.45
N TYR A 45 -15.52 19.67 5.27
CA TYR A 45 -15.03 20.46 6.40
C TYR A 45 -16.13 21.34 7.03
N TYR A 46 -17.03 21.89 6.21
CA TYR A 46 -18.00 22.88 6.66
C TYR A 46 -19.46 22.50 6.42
N GLY A 47 -19.74 21.41 5.69
CA GLY A 47 -21.11 21.02 5.33
C GLY A 47 -21.80 22.01 4.38
N LYS A 48 -21.04 22.80 3.62
CA LYS A 48 -21.52 23.88 2.76
C LYS A 48 -20.94 23.80 1.37
N ASP A 49 -21.62 24.42 0.42
CA ASP A 49 -21.03 24.68 -0.89
C ASP A 49 -19.90 25.70 -0.78
N LEU A 50 -18.92 25.60 -1.67
CA LEU A 50 -17.77 26.51 -1.70
C LEU A 50 -18.20 28.00 -1.77
N LYS A 51 -19.25 28.31 -2.53
CA LYS A 51 -19.80 29.65 -2.68
C LYS A 51 -20.42 30.23 -1.39
N ASP A 52 -20.80 29.36 -0.44
CA ASP A 52 -21.49 29.73 0.80
C ASP A 52 -20.56 29.80 2.01
N LEU A 53 -19.26 29.60 1.77
CA LEU A 53 -18.23 29.70 2.80
C LEU A 53 -17.96 31.16 3.17
N SER A 54 -17.64 31.39 4.46
CA SER A 54 -17.16 32.68 4.94
C SER A 54 -15.74 32.99 4.46
N LEU A 55 -15.34 34.27 4.49
CA LEU A 55 -14.03 34.72 4.07
C LEU A 55 -12.87 33.94 4.77
N PRO A 56 -12.86 33.73 6.10
CA PRO A 56 -11.80 32.95 6.73
C PRO A 56 -11.78 31.47 6.28
N GLN A 57 -12.95 30.88 6.01
CA GLN A 57 -13.04 29.50 5.52
C GLN A 57 -12.50 29.39 4.10
N LEU A 58 -12.83 30.31 3.21
CA LEU A 58 -12.28 30.40 1.84
C LEU A 58 -10.77 30.60 1.85
N ALA A 59 -10.26 31.48 2.74
CA ALA A 59 -8.84 31.75 2.85
C ALA A 59 -8.04 30.53 3.34
N LEU A 60 -8.61 29.75 4.26
CA LEU A 60 -8.02 28.48 4.67
C LEU A 60 -7.91 27.50 3.48
N LEU A 61 -9.04 27.23 2.79
CA LEU A 61 -9.04 26.31 1.66
C LEU A 61 -8.10 26.78 0.54
N ALA A 62 -8.02 28.08 0.28
CA ALA A 62 -7.06 28.63 -0.70
C ALA A 62 -5.59 28.47 -0.28
N GLY A 63 -5.33 28.43 1.03
CA GLY A 63 -3.98 28.27 1.59
C GLY A 63 -3.48 26.83 1.64
N MET A 64 -4.37 25.86 1.79
CA MET A 64 -4.05 24.44 2.02
C MET A 64 -3.25 23.75 0.89
N PRO A 65 -3.47 24.03 -0.41
CA PRO A 65 -2.83 23.28 -1.49
C PRO A 65 -1.30 23.28 -1.48
N GLN A 66 -0.65 24.22 -0.81
CA GLN A 66 0.80 24.27 -0.71
C GLN A 66 1.37 23.07 0.08
N ALA A 67 0.70 22.70 1.18
CA ALA A 67 1.07 21.55 2.01
C ALA A 67 -0.19 21.05 2.75
N PRO A 68 -1.11 20.33 2.08
CA PRO A 68 -2.45 20.07 2.57
C PRO A 68 -2.49 19.38 3.94
N ASN A 69 -1.64 18.38 4.16
CA ASN A 69 -1.58 17.66 5.44
C ASN A 69 -0.97 18.52 6.57
N GLN A 70 -0.06 19.44 6.25
CA GLN A 70 0.54 20.34 7.23
C GLN A 70 -0.41 21.47 7.64
N TYR A 71 -1.30 21.89 6.74
CA TYR A 71 -2.30 22.95 6.99
C TYR A 71 -3.70 22.39 7.24
N ASP A 72 -3.77 21.13 7.68
CA ASP A 72 -5.01 20.50 8.09
C ASP A 72 -5.51 21.09 9.44
N PRO A 73 -6.70 21.72 9.49
CA PRO A 73 -7.19 22.39 10.69
C PRO A 73 -7.55 21.45 11.84
N TYR A 74 -7.67 20.14 11.57
CA TYR A 74 -7.96 19.15 12.61
C TYR A 74 -6.70 18.64 13.31
N SER A 75 -5.65 18.35 12.55
CA SER A 75 -4.40 17.81 13.09
C SER A 75 -3.35 18.87 13.40
N HIS A 76 -3.37 20.02 12.69
CA HIS A 76 -2.39 21.10 12.84
C HIS A 76 -3.07 22.49 12.84
N PRO A 77 -3.92 22.78 13.84
CA PRO A 77 -4.73 24.01 13.85
C PRO A 77 -3.90 25.30 13.86
N GLU A 78 -2.74 25.32 14.55
CA GLU A 78 -1.88 26.50 14.59
C GLU A 78 -1.27 26.80 13.22
N ALA A 79 -0.71 25.80 12.54
CA ALA A 79 -0.14 25.96 11.21
C ALA A 79 -1.21 26.32 10.16
N ALA A 80 -2.40 25.75 10.27
CA ALA A 80 -3.57 26.09 9.46
C ALA A 80 -3.99 27.56 9.66
N GLN A 81 -4.00 28.03 10.91
CA GLN A 81 -4.32 29.42 11.23
C GLN A 81 -3.29 30.40 10.69
N GLU A 82 -2.00 30.12 10.86
CA GLU A 82 -0.91 30.94 10.32
C GLU A 82 -1.02 31.03 8.80
N ARG A 83 -1.26 29.90 8.12
CA ARG A 83 -1.39 29.85 6.68
C ARG A 83 -2.62 30.62 6.18
N ARG A 84 -3.78 30.45 6.84
CA ARG A 84 -4.99 31.25 6.54
C ARG A 84 -4.72 32.75 6.71
N ASN A 85 -4.06 33.16 7.79
CA ASN A 85 -3.79 34.55 8.06
C ASN A 85 -2.83 35.17 7.04
N LEU A 86 -1.87 34.39 6.55
CA LEU A 86 -1.01 34.82 5.44
C LEU A 86 -1.82 35.09 4.16
N VAL A 87 -2.74 34.18 3.78
CA VAL A 87 -3.62 34.39 2.62
C VAL A 87 -4.46 35.66 2.79
N LEU A 88 -5.07 35.86 3.98
CA LEU A 88 -5.84 37.05 4.27
C LEU A 88 -5.00 38.35 4.20
N SER A 89 -3.74 38.30 4.65
CA SER A 89 -2.81 39.41 4.56
C SER A 89 -2.50 39.81 3.11
N GLU A 90 -2.23 38.80 2.26
CA GLU A 90 -2.02 39.01 0.82
C GLU A 90 -3.29 39.62 0.16
N MET A 91 -4.47 39.08 0.47
CA MET A 91 -5.74 39.60 -0.04
C MET A 91 -5.96 41.06 0.35
N LYS A 92 -5.58 41.47 1.59
CA LYS A 92 -5.64 42.86 2.04
C LYS A 92 -4.62 43.72 1.30
N GLY A 93 -3.37 43.23 1.15
CA GLY A 93 -2.30 43.92 0.44
C GLY A 93 -2.65 44.23 -1.02
N GLU A 94 -3.29 43.28 -1.68
CA GLU A 94 -3.78 43.38 -3.05
C GLU A 94 -5.18 44.07 -3.17
N HIS A 95 -5.73 44.62 -2.10
CA HIS A 95 -7.01 45.32 -2.05
C HIS A 95 -8.25 44.49 -2.42
N TYR A 96 -8.18 43.16 -2.34
CA TYR A 96 -9.35 42.26 -2.50
C TYR A 96 -10.30 42.30 -1.31
N ILE A 97 -9.79 42.65 -0.14
CA ILE A 97 -10.58 42.81 1.09
C ILE A 97 -10.21 44.11 1.82
N THR A 98 -11.16 44.67 2.57
CA THR A 98 -10.93 45.85 3.37
C THR A 98 -10.15 45.51 4.66
N ALA A 99 -9.58 46.56 5.31
CA ALA A 99 -8.94 46.39 6.61
C ALA A 99 -9.91 45.84 7.67
N GLU A 100 -11.17 46.24 7.66
CA GLU A 100 -12.20 45.76 8.57
C GLU A 100 -12.52 44.28 8.33
N GLN A 101 -12.66 43.86 7.06
CA GLN A 101 -12.87 42.47 6.69
C GLN A 101 -11.67 41.58 7.13
N TYR A 102 -10.46 42.08 6.95
CA TYR A 102 -9.25 41.39 7.40
C TYR A 102 -9.26 41.19 8.92
N GLU A 103 -9.43 42.25 9.71
CA GLU A 103 -9.45 42.19 11.18
C GLU A 103 -10.53 41.22 11.68
N LYS A 104 -11.72 41.25 11.09
CA LYS A 104 -12.78 40.29 11.44
C LYS A 104 -12.36 38.85 11.11
N ALA A 105 -11.76 38.62 9.96
CA ALA A 105 -11.42 37.28 9.49
C ALA A 105 -10.27 36.63 10.30
N ILE A 106 -9.22 37.39 10.64
CA ILE A 106 -8.10 36.85 11.44
C ILE A 106 -8.49 36.53 12.88
N ASN A 107 -9.49 37.24 13.43
CA ASN A 107 -10.02 37.01 14.79
C ASN A 107 -11.04 35.86 14.84
N THR A 108 -11.45 35.30 13.70
CA THR A 108 -12.30 34.13 13.65
C THR A 108 -11.49 32.88 14.02
N PRO A 109 -11.92 32.05 14.98
CA PRO A 109 -11.24 30.80 15.31
C PRO A 109 -11.04 29.92 14.08
N ILE A 110 -9.91 29.20 14.01
CA ILE A 110 -9.64 28.31 12.88
C ILE A 110 -10.63 27.15 12.78
N THR A 111 -11.21 26.79 13.91
CA THR A 111 -12.21 25.73 14.05
C THR A 111 -13.64 26.18 13.78
N ASP A 112 -13.85 27.48 13.47
CA ASP A 112 -15.20 28.04 13.29
C ASP A 112 -15.93 27.36 12.13
N GLY A 113 -17.04 26.70 12.46
CA GLY A 113 -17.89 26.00 11.50
C GLY A 113 -17.36 24.66 11.01
N LEU A 114 -16.19 24.19 11.51
CA LEU A 114 -15.71 22.84 11.17
C LEU A 114 -16.72 21.79 11.66
N GLN A 115 -17.08 20.90 10.75
CA GLN A 115 -17.87 19.72 11.06
C GLN A 115 -16.95 18.63 11.64
N SER A 116 -17.52 17.69 12.41
CA SER A 116 -16.79 16.44 12.66
C SER A 116 -16.45 15.83 11.31
N LEU A 117 -15.17 15.51 11.09
CA LEU A 117 -14.79 14.81 9.86
C LEU A 117 -15.71 13.60 9.73
N LYS A 118 -16.53 13.61 8.71
CA LYS A 118 -17.12 12.36 8.25
C LYS A 118 -15.91 11.49 7.94
N SER A 119 -15.86 10.29 8.52
CA SER A 119 -14.82 9.34 8.16
C SER A 119 -14.60 9.45 6.66
N ALA A 120 -13.38 9.79 6.23
CA ALA A 120 -13.04 9.93 4.81
C ALA A 120 -13.28 8.61 4.06
N ASN A 121 -13.52 7.54 4.80
CA ASN A 121 -13.85 6.23 4.30
C ASN A 121 -15.31 6.19 3.87
N THR A 122 -15.55 6.50 2.61
CA THR A 122 -16.79 6.15 1.89
C THR A 122 -17.01 4.63 1.92
N TYR A 123 -15.98 3.88 2.30
CA TYR A 123 -15.95 2.42 2.35
C TYR A 123 -15.79 1.92 3.79
N PRO A 124 -16.37 0.77 4.13
CA PRO A 124 -16.13 0.14 5.42
C PRO A 124 -14.64 -0.10 5.66
N PRO A 125 -14.11 0.09 6.88
CA PRO A 125 -12.67 -0.05 7.16
C PRO A 125 -12.07 -1.38 6.74
N HIS A 126 -12.84 -2.48 6.82
CA HIS A 126 -12.40 -3.81 6.40
C HIS A 126 -12.12 -3.92 4.89
N MET A 127 -12.61 -2.98 4.07
CA MET A 127 -12.40 -2.98 2.61
C MET A 127 -11.15 -2.21 2.19
N ASP A 128 -10.55 -1.42 3.07
CA ASP A 128 -9.53 -0.41 2.71
C ASP A 128 -8.36 -0.98 1.92
N ASN A 129 -7.70 -2.02 2.42
CA ASN A 129 -6.56 -2.62 1.73
C ASN A 129 -6.94 -3.31 0.42
N TYR A 130 -8.09 -4.01 0.39
CA TYR A 130 -8.57 -4.64 -0.84
C TYR A 130 -8.83 -3.59 -1.93
N LEU A 131 -9.50 -2.49 -1.58
CA LEU A 131 -9.81 -1.41 -2.51
C LEU A 131 -8.56 -0.65 -2.97
N LYS A 132 -7.54 -0.51 -2.11
CA LYS A 132 -6.24 0.05 -2.51
C LYS A 132 -5.66 -0.72 -3.69
N GLU A 133 -5.57 -2.05 -3.58
CA GLU A 133 -5.04 -2.89 -4.66
C GLU A 133 -5.89 -2.80 -5.94
N VAL A 134 -7.22 -2.73 -5.80
CA VAL A 134 -8.12 -2.54 -6.96
C VAL A 134 -7.84 -1.21 -7.65
N ILE A 135 -7.67 -0.13 -6.89
CA ILE A 135 -7.37 1.20 -7.43
C ILE A 135 -6.03 1.19 -8.19
N GLU A 136 -5.00 0.62 -7.57
CA GLU A 136 -3.65 0.54 -8.15
C GLU A 136 -3.65 -0.32 -9.42
N GLN A 137 -4.32 -1.46 -9.41
CA GLN A 137 -4.44 -2.34 -10.58
C GLN A 137 -5.18 -1.66 -11.74
N VAL A 138 -6.30 -1.00 -11.47
CA VAL A 138 -7.06 -0.25 -12.50
C VAL A 138 -6.20 0.86 -13.09
N GLU A 139 -5.47 1.61 -12.26
CA GLU A 139 -4.59 2.69 -12.73
C GLU A 139 -3.44 2.13 -13.58
N GLN A 140 -2.84 1.01 -13.20
CA GLN A 140 -1.78 0.35 -13.97
C GLN A 140 -2.28 -0.17 -15.32
N GLU A 141 -3.47 -0.79 -15.36
CA GLU A 141 -4.00 -1.39 -16.58
C GLU A 141 -4.62 -0.38 -17.55
N THR A 142 -5.24 0.66 -17.02
CA THR A 142 -6.02 1.60 -17.85
C THR A 142 -5.38 2.98 -18.01
N GLY A 143 -4.46 3.36 -17.12
CA GLY A 143 -3.90 4.71 -17.01
C GLY A 143 -4.88 5.75 -16.43
N TYR A 144 -6.07 5.34 -16.00
CA TYR A 144 -7.06 6.22 -15.38
C TYR A 144 -7.01 6.15 -13.87
N ASN A 145 -7.06 7.32 -13.22
CA ASN A 145 -7.18 7.40 -11.77
C ASN A 145 -8.65 7.16 -11.36
N LEU A 146 -8.89 6.07 -10.65
CA LEU A 146 -10.24 5.62 -10.27
C LEU A 146 -10.95 6.61 -9.33
N LEU A 147 -10.19 7.36 -8.51
CA LEU A 147 -10.76 8.34 -7.58
C LEU A 147 -11.26 9.63 -8.25
N THR A 148 -10.83 9.88 -9.50
CA THR A 148 -11.18 11.10 -10.26
C THR A 148 -11.94 10.83 -11.54
N THR A 149 -12.09 9.57 -11.92
CA THR A 149 -12.78 9.14 -13.16
C THR A 149 -14.02 8.34 -12.76
N GLY A 150 -15.19 8.68 -13.29
CA GLY A 150 -16.42 7.95 -13.07
C GLY A 150 -16.38 6.60 -13.80
N MET A 151 -16.05 5.54 -13.07
CA MET A 151 -15.94 4.17 -13.59
C MET A 151 -16.74 3.21 -12.71
N GLU A 152 -17.31 2.17 -13.32
CA GLU A 152 -17.82 1.00 -12.60
C GLU A 152 -16.75 -0.10 -12.64
N VAL A 153 -16.35 -0.59 -11.48
CA VAL A 153 -15.33 -1.63 -11.33
C VAL A 153 -15.93 -2.85 -10.67
N TYR A 154 -15.87 -3.98 -11.37
CA TYR A 154 -16.35 -5.27 -10.87
C TYR A 154 -15.17 -6.05 -10.27
N THR A 155 -15.24 -6.34 -8.99
CA THR A 155 -14.18 -7.02 -8.24
C THR A 155 -14.57 -8.45 -7.90
N ASN A 156 -13.59 -9.23 -7.44
CA ASN A 156 -13.80 -10.61 -7.00
C ASN A 156 -13.95 -10.74 -5.48
N VAL A 157 -14.07 -9.62 -4.76
CA VAL A 157 -14.20 -9.64 -3.30
C VAL A 157 -15.41 -10.43 -2.85
N ASP A 158 -15.22 -11.36 -1.91
CA ASP A 158 -16.30 -11.92 -1.12
C ASP A 158 -16.42 -11.10 0.17
N SER A 159 -17.48 -10.31 0.28
CA SER A 159 -17.69 -9.40 1.40
C SER A 159 -17.82 -10.13 2.74
N ASN A 160 -18.33 -11.36 2.76
CA ASN A 160 -18.44 -12.16 3.97
C ASN A 160 -17.07 -12.68 4.42
N VAL A 161 -16.26 -13.15 3.47
CA VAL A 161 -14.87 -13.59 3.74
C VAL A 161 -14.02 -12.41 4.18
N GLN A 162 -14.16 -11.26 3.52
CA GLN A 162 -13.45 -10.03 3.87
C GLN A 162 -13.81 -9.53 5.29
N GLN A 163 -15.11 -9.51 5.63
CA GLN A 163 -15.57 -9.16 6.98
C GLN A 163 -15.05 -10.17 8.01
N ARG A 164 -15.12 -11.47 7.70
CA ARG A 164 -14.63 -12.51 8.60
C ARG A 164 -13.12 -12.37 8.86
N LEU A 165 -12.33 -12.06 7.83
CA LEU A 165 -10.90 -11.80 7.98
C LEU A 165 -10.64 -10.60 8.89
N TRP A 166 -11.43 -9.53 8.74
CA TRP A 166 -11.37 -8.36 9.62
C TRP A 166 -11.68 -8.72 11.07
N ASP A 167 -12.73 -9.50 11.32
CA ASP A 167 -13.14 -9.90 12.66
C ASP A 167 -12.06 -10.76 13.34
N ILE A 168 -11.44 -11.70 12.59
CA ILE A 168 -10.30 -12.49 13.07
C ILE A 168 -9.15 -11.60 13.52
N TYR A 169 -8.88 -10.49 12.82
CA TYR A 169 -7.72 -9.63 13.09
C TYR A 169 -7.98 -8.58 14.19
N ASN A 170 -9.21 -8.11 14.33
CA ASN A 170 -9.52 -6.94 15.13
C ASN A 170 -10.43 -7.24 16.34
N THR A 171 -10.76 -8.52 16.57
CA THR A 171 -11.50 -8.97 17.75
C THR A 171 -10.82 -10.17 18.39
N ASP A 172 -11.10 -10.44 19.66
CA ASP A 172 -10.59 -11.62 20.39
C ASP A 172 -11.51 -12.85 20.23
N GLU A 173 -12.52 -12.78 19.33
CA GLU A 173 -13.49 -13.86 19.17
C GLU A 173 -12.84 -15.14 18.60
N TYR A 174 -11.85 -15.00 17.73
CA TYR A 174 -11.26 -16.13 16.99
C TYR A 174 -9.81 -16.40 17.35
N VAL A 175 -9.02 -15.36 17.61
CA VAL A 175 -7.59 -15.48 17.91
C VAL A 175 -7.24 -14.49 19.01
N ASN A 176 -6.67 -14.98 20.10
CA ASN A 176 -6.05 -14.13 21.11
C ASN A 176 -4.63 -13.80 20.68
N TYR A 177 -4.41 -12.56 20.27
CA TYR A 177 -3.08 -12.07 19.95
C TYR A 177 -2.34 -11.69 21.24
N PRO A 178 -1.00 -11.83 21.29
CA PRO A 178 -0.22 -11.58 22.51
C PRO A 178 -0.26 -10.10 22.94
N ASP A 179 -0.38 -9.19 21.97
CA ASP A 179 -0.44 -7.74 22.18
C ASP A 179 -1.01 -7.04 20.94
N ASP A 180 -1.16 -5.71 21.02
CA ASP A 180 -1.65 -4.88 19.92
C ASP A 180 -0.54 -4.46 18.94
N GLU A 181 0.73 -4.70 19.25
CA GLU A 181 1.87 -4.37 18.40
C GLU A 181 2.08 -5.43 17.31
N LEU A 182 1.69 -6.69 17.58
CA LEU A 182 1.77 -7.77 16.61
C LEU A 182 0.91 -7.47 15.39
N GLN A 183 1.52 -7.36 14.23
CA GLN A 183 0.84 -7.17 12.95
C GLN A 183 0.72 -8.48 12.19
N VAL A 184 -0.42 -8.67 11.55
CA VAL A 184 -0.74 -9.81 10.70
C VAL A 184 -1.33 -9.29 9.41
N ALA A 185 -0.94 -9.88 8.30
CA ALA A 185 -1.47 -9.58 6.99
C ALA A 185 -1.77 -10.88 6.22
N SER A 186 -2.82 -10.89 5.41
CA SER A 186 -3.20 -12.06 4.59
C SER A 186 -3.85 -11.68 3.28
N THR A 187 -3.61 -12.52 2.29
CA THR A 187 -4.36 -12.58 1.04
C THR A 187 -5.07 -13.92 0.94
N ILE A 188 -6.38 -13.93 0.70
CA ILE A 188 -7.19 -15.13 0.51
C ILE A 188 -7.52 -15.25 -0.97
N VAL A 189 -7.20 -16.42 -1.53
CA VAL A 189 -7.38 -16.73 -2.95
C VAL A 189 -8.37 -17.88 -3.09
N ASP A 190 -9.30 -17.75 -4.02
CA ASP A 190 -10.14 -18.86 -4.43
C ASP A 190 -9.31 -19.86 -5.26
N VAL A 191 -9.08 -21.03 -4.70
CA VAL A 191 -8.22 -22.06 -5.29
C VAL A 191 -8.79 -22.63 -6.60
N THR A 192 -10.06 -22.40 -6.91
CA THR A 192 -10.70 -22.90 -8.14
C THR A 192 -10.38 -22.05 -9.36
N ASN A 193 -10.01 -20.77 -9.16
CA ASN A 193 -9.85 -19.82 -10.25
C ASN A 193 -8.67 -18.82 -10.06
N GLY A 194 -7.98 -18.88 -8.92
CA GLY A 194 -6.82 -18.02 -8.62
C GLY A 194 -7.17 -16.57 -8.26
N LYS A 195 -8.44 -16.23 -8.04
CA LYS A 195 -8.87 -14.86 -7.76
C LYS A 195 -8.73 -14.49 -6.29
N VAL A 196 -8.24 -13.29 -6.02
CA VAL A 196 -8.20 -12.75 -4.67
C VAL A 196 -9.60 -12.35 -4.23
N ILE A 197 -10.11 -13.01 -3.20
CA ILE A 197 -11.46 -12.82 -2.67
C ILE A 197 -11.51 -12.05 -1.36
N ALA A 198 -10.37 -11.96 -0.65
CA ALA A 198 -10.21 -11.11 0.52
C ALA A 198 -8.74 -10.77 0.72
N GLN A 199 -8.47 -9.59 1.29
CA GLN A 199 -7.12 -9.16 1.62
C GLN A 199 -7.14 -8.13 2.75
N LEU A 200 -6.26 -8.29 3.72
CA LEU A 200 -6.09 -7.38 4.82
C LEU A 200 -4.60 -7.21 5.14
N GLY A 201 -4.15 -5.97 5.20
CA GLY A 201 -2.73 -5.63 5.29
C GLY A 201 -2.19 -5.39 6.70
N ALA A 202 -3.07 -5.26 7.70
CA ALA A 202 -2.66 -5.06 9.09
C ALA A 202 -3.83 -5.22 10.06
N ARG A 203 -3.52 -5.40 11.34
CA ARG A 203 -4.45 -5.25 12.46
C ARG A 203 -4.54 -3.77 12.87
N HIS A 204 -5.68 -3.38 13.48
CA HIS A 204 -5.89 -2.07 14.10
C HIS A 204 -5.48 -0.89 13.21
N GLN A 205 -5.82 -0.96 11.92
CA GLN A 205 -5.58 0.18 11.03
C GLN A 205 -6.33 1.41 11.52
N SER A 206 -5.63 2.55 11.55
CA SER A 206 -6.23 3.80 11.98
C SER A 206 -7.40 4.18 11.06
N SER A 207 -8.55 4.45 11.63
CA SER A 207 -9.74 4.91 10.90
C SER A 207 -9.54 6.27 10.19
N ASN A 208 -8.45 6.97 10.51
CA ASN A 208 -8.11 8.26 9.92
C ASN A 208 -7.17 8.14 8.71
N VAL A 209 -6.72 6.92 8.38
CA VAL A 209 -5.86 6.65 7.23
C VAL A 209 -6.65 5.84 6.23
N SER A 210 -6.88 6.40 5.04
CA SER A 210 -7.42 5.66 3.90
C SER A 210 -6.28 5.14 3.04
N PHE A 211 -6.43 3.91 2.53
CA PHE A 211 -5.45 3.26 1.68
C PHE A 211 -4.06 3.17 2.33
N GLY A 212 -4.06 2.72 3.59
CA GLY A 212 -2.86 2.50 4.38
C GLY A 212 -1.91 1.46 3.78
N ILE A 213 -0.74 1.29 4.41
CA ILE A 213 0.24 0.29 3.96
C ILE A 213 -0.40 -1.10 4.01
N ASN A 214 -0.39 -1.79 2.88
CA ASN A 214 -0.87 -3.16 2.77
C ASN A 214 0.29 -4.15 2.93
N GLN A 215 0.56 -4.59 4.15
CA GLN A 215 1.66 -5.52 4.44
C GLN A 215 1.47 -6.91 3.82
N ALA A 216 0.29 -7.22 3.25
CA ALA A 216 0.08 -8.48 2.53
C ALA A 216 0.82 -8.50 1.18
N VAL A 217 1.11 -7.32 0.59
CA VAL A 217 1.78 -7.17 -0.71
C VAL A 217 2.96 -6.20 -0.68
N GLU A 218 2.96 -5.22 0.24
CA GLU A 218 4.04 -4.25 0.41
C GLU A 218 4.97 -4.67 1.56
N THR A 219 5.88 -5.59 1.32
CA THR A 219 6.86 -6.03 2.31
C THR A 219 8.26 -6.16 1.69
N ASN A 220 9.27 -5.78 2.48
CA ASN A 220 10.69 -5.96 2.14
C ASN A 220 11.41 -6.85 3.16
N ARG A 221 10.66 -7.69 3.89
CA ARG A 221 11.23 -8.62 4.87
C ARG A 221 11.79 -9.86 4.17
N ASP A 222 12.81 -10.46 4.78
CA ASP A 222 13.24 -11.81 4.39
C ASP A 222 12.15 -12.82 4.71
N TRP A 223 11.75 -13.59 3.72
CA TRP A 223 10.71 -14.62 3.84
C TRP A 223 11.27 -15.92 4.39
N GLY A 224 12.60 -16.03 4.45
CA GLY A 224 13.30 -17.16 5.02
C GLY A 224 12.86 -18.49 4.41
N SER A 225 12.70 -19.49 5.26
CA SER A 225 12.32 -20.86 4.86
C SER A 225 10.94 -21.00 4.21
N THR A 226 10.09 -19.96 4.20
CA THR A 226 8.83 -20.00 3.46
C THR A 226 9.04 -20.00 1.95
N MET A 227 10.26 -19.68 1.48
CA MET A 227 10.64 -19.76 0.08
C MET A 227 10.91 -21.21 -0.40
N LYS A 228 11.25 -22.15 0.49
CA LYS A 228 11.60 -23.52 0.11
C LYS A 228 10.60 -24.21 -0.81
N PRO A 229 9.28 -24.10 -0.58
CA PRO A 229 8.29 -24.72 -1.46
C PRO A 229 8.41 -24.23 -2.91
N ILE A 230 8.66 -22.93 -3.12
CA ILE A 230 8.62 -22.30 -4.45
C ILE A 230 9.99 -22.14 -5.10
N THR A 231 11.07 -22.05 -4.32
CA THR A 231 12.44 -21.90 -4.86
C THR A 231 13.07 -23.24 -5.18
N ASP A 232 12.81 -24.26 -4.35
CA ASP A 232 13.52 -25.54 -4.42
C ASP A 232 12.62 -26.69 -4.84
N TYR A 233 11.56 -26.95 -4.04
CA TYR A 233 10.83 -28.22 -4.13
C TYR A 233 9.81 -28.23 -5.27
N ALA A 234 9.07 -27.15 -5.50
CA ALA A 234 8.13 -27.09 -6.62
C ALA A 234 8.85 -27.19 -7.98
N PRO A 235 9.92 -26.40 -8.26
CA PRO A 235 10.66 -26.60 -9.50
C PRO A 235 11.32 -27.96 -9.59
N ALA A 236 11.75 -28.58 -8.49
CA ALA A 236 12.31 -29.94 -8.52
C ALA A 236 11.26 -30.99 -8.96
N LEU A 237 10.01 -30.83 -8.54
CA LEU A 237 8.89 -31.67 -9.00
C LEU A 237 8.50 -31.34 -10.45
N GLU A 238 8.39 -30.06 -10.79
CA GLU A 238 8.01 -29.61 -12.14
C GLU A 238 8.97 -30.08 -13.22
N TYR A 239 10.28 -30.01 -12.94
CA TYR A 239 11.31 -30.47 -13.87
C TYR A 239 11.67 -31.96 -13.74
N GLY A 240 10.92 -32.73 -12.96
CA GLY A 240 11.11 -34.17 -12.83
C GLY A 240 12.42 -34.59 -12.15
N ILE A 241 13.02 -33.73 -11.31
CA ILE A 241 14.17 -34.10 -10.46
C ILE A 241 13.73 -35.10 -9.39
N TYR A 242 12.50 -34.93 -8.91
CA TYR A 242 11.81 -35.85 -8.02
C TYR A 242 10.43 -36.19 -8.56
N ASP A 243 10.00 -37.46 -8.42
CA ASP A 243 8.71 -37.93 -8.94
C ASP A 243 7.56 -37.59 -7.99
N SER A 244 7.86 -37.37 -6.72
CA SER A 244 6.83 -37.09 -5.68
C SER A 244 7.48 -36.54 -4.41
N THR A 245 6.63 -36.09 -3.49
CA THR A 245 7.04 -35.65 -2.16
C THR A 245 7.56 -36.80 -1.26
N ALA A 246 7.35 -38.06 -1.67
CA ALA A 246 7.90 -39.25 -1.02
C ALA A 246 9.31 -39.59 -1.49
N ALA A 247 9.85 -38.89 -2.49
CA ALA A 247 11.23 -39.09 -2.94
C ALA A 247 12.23 -38.88 -1.81
N MET A 248 13.29 -39.67 -1.80
CA MET A 248 14.32 -39.60 -0.76
C MET A 248 15.34 -38.51 -1.07
N VAL A 249 15.60 -37.68 -0.08
CA VAL A 249 16.62 -36.62 -0.10
C VAL A 249 17.61 -36.85 1.04
N ARG A 250 18.80 -36.26 0.91
CA ARG A 250 19.87 -36.45 1.88
C ARG A 250 19.97 -35.22 2.81
N ASP A 251 19.94 -35.48 4.09
CA ASP A 251 20.21 -34.49 5.12
C ASP A 251 21.52 -34.87 5.84
N VAL A 252 22.62 -34.59 5.19
CA VAL A 252 23.99 -34.90 5.63
C VAL A 252 24.87 -33.64 5.47
N PRO A 253 26.06 -33.58 6.09
CA PRO A 253 26.96 -32.44 5.90
C PRO A 253 27.13 -32.10 4.39
N TYR A 254 26.88 -30.83 4.05
CA TYR A 254 26.89 -30.32 2.69
C TYR A 254 27.41 -28.88 2.68
N ASN A 255 28.15 -28.51 1.64
CA ASN A 255 28.59 -27.12 1.46
C ASN A 255 27.76 -26.45 0.38
N TYR A 256 27.67 -25.12 0.42
CA TYR A 256 27.11 -24.37 -0.70
C TYR A 256 27.92 -24.67 -1.95
N PRO A 257 27.28 -24.99 -3.10
CA PRO A 257 27.95 -25.38 -4.33
C PRO A 257 29.01 -24.37 -4.76
N GLY A 258 30.21 -24.89 -5.06
CA GLY A 258 31.35 -24.09 -5.46
C GLY A 258 32.08 -23.34 -4.32
N THR A 259 31.75 -23.62 -3.06
CA THR A 259 32.38 -22.99 -1.90
C THR A 259 32.78 -24.00 -0.82
N ASP A 260 33.63 -23.58 0.12
CA ASP A 260 33.93 -24.34 1.34
C ASP A 260 32.99 -23.98 2.52
N THR A 261 31.96 -23.18 2.29
CA THR A 261 31.02 -22.72 3.30
C THR A 261 29.98 -23.81 3.60
N PRO A 262 29.89 -24.33 4.82
CA PRO A 262 28.93 -25.37 5.17
C PRO A 262 27.51 -24.84 5.28
N VAL A 263 26.54 -25.64 4.82
CA VAL A 263 25.12 -25.43 5.06
C VAL A 263 24.74 -26.06 6.41
N TYR A 264 24.19 -25.27 7.30
CA TYR A 264 23.71 -25.75 8.58
C TYR A 264 22.18 -25.82 8.64
N ASN A 265 21.68 -26.92 9.19
CA ASN A 265 20.30 -26.96 9.68
C ASN A 265 20.16 -26.10 10.93
N TRP A 266 18.94 -25.64 11.21
CA TRP A 266 18.65 -24.74 12.33
C TRP A 266 19.07 -25.32 13.71
N ASP A 267 19.04 -26.66 13.85
CA ASP A 267 19.40 -27.42 15.06
C ASP A 267 20.83 -27.98 15.03
N LYS A 268 21.58 -27.69 13.95
CA LYS A 268 22.94 -28.20 13.70
C LYS A 268 23.06 -29.74 13.67
N SER A 269 21.94 -30.45 13.46
CA SER A 269 21.87 -31.90 13.33
C SER A 269 21.58 -32.34 11.89
N TYR A 270 21.72 -33.62 11.62
CA TYR A 270 21.46 -34.23 10.32
C TYR A 270 20.68 -35.51 10.50
N PHE A 271 19.67 -35.74 9.66
CA PHE A 271 18.74 -36.87 9.76
C PHE A 271 19.04 -38.01 8.78
N GLY A 272 20.08 -37.86 7.96
CA GLY A 272 20.44 -38.85 6.92
C GLY A 272 19.46 -38.85 5.76
N ASN A 273 19.03 -40.03 5.31
CA ASN A 273 18.05 -40.14 4.22
C ASN A 273 16.64 -39.97 4.76
N ILE A 274 15.94 -38.97 4.28
CA ILE A 274 14.55 -38.61 4.66
C ILE A 274 13.72 -38.34 3.42
N THR A 275 12.40 -38.34 3.53
CA THR A 275 11.54 -37.93 2.41
C THR A 275 11.58 -36.42 2.20
N LEU A 276 11.35 -35.98 0.97
CA LEU A 276 11.21 -34.56 0.62
C LEU A 276 10.13 -33.88 1.47
N GLN A 277 8.98 -34.56 1.67
CA GLN A 277 7.90 -34.09 2.56
C GLN A 277 8.42 -33.86 4.00
N TYR A 278 9.16 -34.80 4.56
CA TYR A 278 9.68 -34.68 5.92
C TYR A 278 10.77 -33.60 6.00
N ALA A 279 11.61 -33.46 4.97
CA ALA A 279 12.60 -32.40 4.88
C ALA A 279 11.96 -31.01 4.92
N LEU A 280 10.86 -30.80 4.16
CA LEU A 280 10.10 -29.55 4.20
C LEU A 280 9.38 -29.37 5.54
N GLN A 281 8.72 -30.39 6.04
CA GLN A 281 8.01 -30.38 7.31
C GLN A 281 8.93 -30.00 8.49
N GLN A 282 10.18 -30.44 8.48
CA GLN A 282 11.21 -30.12 9.47
C GLN A 282 12.05 -28.90 9.09
N SER A 283 11.69 -28.21 8.01
CA SER A 283 12.39 -27.04 7.48
C SER A 283 13.91 -27.24 7.35
N ARG A 284 14.35 -28.43 6.86
CA ARG A 284 15.77 -28.75 6.73
C ARG A 284 16.43 -27.90 5.64
N ASN A 285 17.55 -27.28 5.97
CA ASN A 285 18.26 -26.38 5.05
C ASN A 285 19.12 -27.15 4.05
N VAL A 286 19.77 -28.23 4.50
CA VAL A 286 20.67 -29.01 3.65
C VAL A 286 19.91 -29.64 2.46
N PRO A 287 18.79 -30.34 2.65
CA PRO A 287 18.00 -30.85 1.53
C PRO A 287 17.49 -29.75 0.59
N ALA A 288 17.18 -28.57 1.12
CA ALA A 288 16.71 -27.45 0.31
C ALA A 288 17.81 -26.97 -0.64
N VAL A 289 19.01 -26.68 -0.12
CA VAL A 289 20.15 -26.23 -0.93
C VAL A 289 20.60 -27.33 -1.92
N GLU A 290 20.67 -28.60 -1.50
CA GLU A 290 20.99 -29.71 -2.40
C GLU A 290 19.94 -29.88 -3.50
N THR A 291 18.67 -29.62 -3.20
CA THR A 291 17.58 -29.67 -4.18
C THR A 291 17.70 -28.53 -5.19
N LEU A 292 17.95 -27.30 -4.73
CA LEU A 292 18.19 -26.16 -5.62
C LEU A 292 19.40 -26.38 -6.53
N ASP A 293 20.48 -26.99 -6.01
CA ASP A 293 21.66 -27.36 -6.81
C ASP A 293 21.28 -28.35 -7.93
N LYS A 294 20.46 -29.36 -7.63
CA LYS A 294 19.99 -30.33 -8.66
C LYS A 294 19.04 -29.69 -9.68
N VAL A 295 18.19 -28.77 -9.26
CA VAL A 295 17.34 -28.00 -10.18
C VAL A 295 18.17 -27.11 -11.09
N GLY A 296 19.17 -26.45 -10.53
CA GLY A 296 19.98 -25.43 -11.17
C GLY A 296 19.35 -24.04 -11.09
N LEU A 297 20.19 -23.03 -10.90
CA LEU A 297 19.76 -21.65 -10.66
C LEU A 297 18.90 -21.08 -11.80
N ASP A 298 19.25 -21.35 -13.06
CA ASP A 298 18.52 -20.84 -14.22
C ASP A 298 17.09 -21.40 -14.29
N ARG A 299 16.90 -22.69 -14.00
CA ARG A 299 15.57 -23.31 -13.98
C ARG A 299 14.73 -22.79 -12.82
N ALA A 300 15.33 -22.65 -11.63
CA ALA A 300 14.65 -22.08 -10.47
C ALA A 300 14.23 -20.64 -10.75
N LYS A 301 15.10 -19.80 -11.32
CA LYS A 301 14.76 -18.44 -11.75
C LYS A 301 13.62 -18.41 -12.77
N THR A 302 13.67 -19.28 -13.77
CA THR A 302 12.59 -19.39 -14.77
C THR A 302 11.26 -19.75 -14.13
N PHE A 303 11.27 -20.69 -13.20
CA PHE A 303 10.06 -21.08 -12.45
C PHE A 303 9.49 -19.92 -11.61
N LEU A 304 10.35 -19.22 -10.87
CA LEU A 304 9.96 -18.05 -10.05
C LEU A 304 9.39 -16.92 -10.92
N ASN A 305 10.03 -16.63 -12.07
CA ASN A 305 9.51 -15.63 -13.01
C ASN A 305 8.13 -16.01 -13.55
N GLY A 306 7.86 -17.30 -13.75
CA GLY A 306 6.54 -17.80 -14.10
C GLY A 306 5.47 -17.58 -13.03
N LEU A 307 5.88 -17.41 -11.78
CA LEU A 307 5.03 -17.04 -10.65
C LEU A 307 4.94 -15.52 -10.43
N GLY A 308 5.58 -14.69 -11.26
CA GLY A 308 5.66 -13.25 -11.10
C GLY A 308 6.72 -12.79 -10.07
N ILE A 309 7.60 -13.69 -9.62
CA ILE A 309 8.67 -13.38 -8.67
C ILE A 309 9.96 -13.18 -9.45
N ASP A 310 10.40 -11.92 -9.57
CA ASP A 310 11.62 -11.59 -10.31
C ASP A 310 12.78 -11.30 -9.35
N TYR A 311 13.82 -12.12 -9.43
CA TYR A 311 15.08 -11.88 -8.77
C TYR A 311 16.10 -11.33 -9.79
N PRO A 312 16.75 -10.21 -9.53
CA PRO A 312 17.86 -9.71 -10.35
C PRO A 312 18.94 -10.78 -10.54
N SER A 313 19.31 -11.45 -9.44
CA SER A 313 20.17 -12.63 -9.42
C SER A 313 19.62 -13.65 -8.42
N ILE A 314 19.79 -14.94 -8.70
CA ILE A 314 19.47 -16.04 -7.79
C ILE A 314 20.76 -16.77 -7.42
N HIS A 315 20.89 -17.11 -6.15
CA HIS A 315 22.04 -17.79 -5.56
C HIS A 315 21.59 -19.01 -4.76
N TYR A 316 22.48 -19.93 -4.44
CA TYR A 316 22.12 -21.09 -3.64
C TYR A 316 21.61 -20.76 -2.23
N ALA A 317 21.98 -19.59 -1.69
CA ALA A 317 21.42 -19.11 -0.42
C ALA A 317 19.92 -18.81 -0.51
N ASN A 318 19.38 -18.55 -1.71
CA ASN A 318 17.94 -18.32 -1.90
C ASN A 318 17.10 -19.60 -1.71
N ALA A 319 17.71 -20.78 -1.57
CA ALA A 319 17.02 -21.97 -1.09
C ALA A 319 16.43 -21.81 0.32
N ILE A 320 16.96 -20.89 1.14
CA ILE A 320 16.58 -20.75 2.55
C ILE A 320 16.27 -19.30 2.96
N SER A 321 16.40 -18.35 2.03
CA SER A 321 16.20 -16.92 2.26
C SER A 321 15.71 -16.23 1.00
N SER A 322 14.91 -15.17 1.14
CA SER A 322 14.53 -14.30 0.02
C SER A 322 15.53 -13.15 -0.21
N ASN A 323 16.55 -12.99 0.65
CA ASN A 323 17.53 -11.93 0.52
C ASN A 323 18.39 -12.13 -0.75
N THR A 324 18.47 -11.06 -1.54
CA THR A 324 19.30 -11.01 -2.76
C THR A 324 20.65 -10.34 -2.54
N THR A 325 20.94 -9.91 -1.32
CA THR A 325 22.25 -9.33 -0.96
C THR A 325 23.26 -10.43 -0.77
N GLU A 326 24.40 -10.28 -1.42
CA GLU A 326 25.60 -11.13 -1.31
C GLU A 326 26.15 -11.16 0.14
#